data_942281503c481aa297f6b9955cd197f0
#
_entry.id   942281503c481aa297f6b9955cd197f0
#
_cell.length_a   1.000
_cell.length_b   1.000
_cell.length_c   1.000
_cell.angle_alpha   90.00
_cell.angle_beta   90.00
_cell.angle_gamma   90.00
#
_symmetry.space_group_name_H-M   'P 1'
#
loop_
_entity.id
_entity.type
_entity.pdbx_description
1 polymer ?
#
loop_
_entity_poly.entity_id
_entity_poly.type
_entity_poly.pdbx_seq_one_letter_code
_entity_poly.pdbx_strand_id
1 'polypeptide(L)'
;MYPPHPSYPPGPGAVTPLVAYPHPIPPPPGHAVLAVSVNRGPYLVPAPSTSKFKVDGQVVPIPGEGIWHVAVPAGPHDVRYTDFMGIPAMTTALVAHPGAVHHLSFRFGGWRNRVHDGHGTDVTKFGMWSNYSILLVTFGVLGVVCCGGSVLLAGLSGSA
;
A
#
# COMPACT_ATOMS: atom_id res chain seq x y z
N MET A 1 -46.26 -18.14 -2.46
CA MET A 1 -45.58 -16.93 -2.93
C MET A 1 -45.41 -16.02 -1.74
N TYR A 2 -44.17 -15.86 -1.26
CA TYR A 2 -43.86 -14.88 -0.20
C TYR A 2 -43.70 -13.50 -0.84
N PRO A 3 -44.28 -12.44 -0.26
CA PRO A 3 -44.06 -11.09 -0.74
C PRO A 3 -42.59 -10.69 -0.58
N PRO A 4 -42.01 -9.90 -1.51
CA PRO A 4 -40.63 -9.43 -1.38
C PRO A 4 -40.52 -8.57 -0.12
N HIS A 5 -39.48 -8.85 0.68
CA HIS A 5 -39.19 -8.06 1.86
C HIS A 5 -38.87 -6.61 1.45
N PRO A 6 -39.45 -5.62 2.12
CA PRO A 6 -39.13 -4.23 1.88
C PRO A 6 -37.64 -4.02 2.22
N SER A 7 -36.84 -3.56 1.24
CA SER A 7 -35.48 -3.13 1.46
C SER A 7 -35.52 -1.85 2.30
N TYR A 8 -35.17 -1.97 3.60
CA TYR A 8 -35.01 -0.80 4.46
C TYR A 8 -33.80 0.01 3.94
N PRO A 9 -33.92 1.34 3.82
CA PRO A 9 -32.79 2.18 3.54
C PRO A 9 -31.73 1.99 4.66
N PRO A 10 -30.44 1.96 4.34
CA PRO A 10 -29.40 1.85 5.36
C PRO A 10 -29.56 2.99 6.36
N GLY A 11 -29.56 2.65 7.65
CA GLY A 11 -29.68 3.63 8.73
C GLY A 11 -28.56 4.68 8.70
N PRO A 12 -28.78 5.88 9.26
CA PRO A 12 -27.74 6.91 9.34
C PRO A 12 -26.53 6.37 10.11
N GLY A 13 -25.39 6.25 9.42
CA GLY A 13 -24.13 5.68 9.97
C GLY A 13 -23.69 4.35 9.35
N ALA A 14 -24.46 3.75 8.44
CA ALA A 14 -24.00 2.58 7.69
C ALA A 14 -22.89 3.00 6.72
N VAL A 15 -21.65 2.64 7.06
CA VAL A 15 -20.50 2.82 6.16
C VAL A 15 -20.71 1.89 4.97
N THR A 16 -21.02 2.47 3.81
CA THR A 16 -21.13 1.69 2.57
C THR A 16 -19.78 1.06 2.26
N PRO A 17 -19.70 -0.27 2.09
CA PRO A 17 -18.44 -0.93 1.80
C PRO A 17 -17.90 -0.44 0.45
N LEU A 18 -16.61 -0.05 0.43
CA LEU A 18 -15.94 0.34 -0.80
C LEU A 18 -15.67 -0.90 -1.65
N VAL A 19 -15.98 -0.80 -2.94
CA VAL A 19 -15.80 -1.88 -3.91
C VAL A 19 -14.78 -1.46 -4.95
N ALA A 20 -13.86 -2.37 -5.29
CA ALA A 20 -12.90 -2.18 -6.36
C ALA A 20 -13.38 -2.85 -7.65
N TYR A 21 -13.29 -2.13 -8.76
CA TYR A 21 -13.68 -2.61 -10.10
C TYR A 21 -12.43 -2.74 -10.98
N PRO A 22 -12.28 -3.83 -11.76
CA PRO A 22 -11.15 -4.03 -12.65
C PRO A 22 -11.23 -3.20 -13.96
N HIS A 23 -12.31 -2.48 -14.16
CA HIS A 23 -12.56 -1.64 -15.32
C HIS A 23 -12.89 -0.21 -14.90
N PRO A 24 -12.67 0.78 -15.78
CA PRO A 24 -13.03 2.16 -15.50
C PRO A 24 -14.53 2.30 -15.22
N ILE A 25 -14.85 3.06 -14.17
CA ILE A 25 -16.22 3.42 -13.80
C ILE A 25 -16.38 4.94 -13.89
N PRO A 26 -17.54 5.45 -14.33
CA PRO A 26 -17.80 6.88 -14.23
C PRO A 26 -17.95 7.27 -12.76
N PRO A 27 -17.48 8.45 -12.35
CA PRO A 27 -17.69 8.94 -10.98
C PRO A 27 -19.17 9.08 -10.67
N PRO A 28 -19.69 8.44 -9.62
CA PRO A 28 -21.07 8.65 -9.18
C PRO A 28 -21.30 10.10 -8.70
N PRO A 29 -22.52 10.61 -8.67
CA PRO A 29 -22.81 11.95 -8.15
C PRO A 29 -22.26 12.15 -6.73
N GLY A 30 -21.53 13.24 -6.49
CA GLY A 30 -20.90 13.55 -5.20
C GLY A 30 -19.67 12.71 -4.86
N HIS A 31 -19.19 11.86 -5.78
CA HIS A 31 -18.03 10.99 -5.60
C HIS A 31 -16.91 11.33 -6.58
N ALA A 32 -15.73 10.88 -6.26
CA ALA A 32 -14.58 10.76 -7.14
C ALA A 32 -14.26 9.29 -7.37
N VAL A 33 -13.39 9.00 -8.33
CA VAL A 33 -12.86 7.65 -8.57
C VAL A 33 -11.36 7.65 -8.31
N LEU A 34 -10.89 6.71 -7.50
CA LEU A 34 -9.48 6.40 -7.35
C LEU A 34 -9.12 5.29 -8.35
N ALA A 35 -8.30 5.60 -9.34
CA ALA A 35 -7.69 4.61 -10.23
C ALA A 35 -6.35 4.16 -9.63
N VAL A 36 -6.37 3.04 -8.94
CA VAL A 36 -5.24 2.52 -8.17
C VAL A 36 -4.49 1.49 -8.99
N SER A 37 -3.25 1.77 -9.33
CA SER A 37 -2.33 0.82 -9.95
C SER A 37 -1.40 0.23 -8.90
N VAL A 38 -1.38 -1.09 -8.80
CA VAL A 38 -0.46 -1.82 -7.92
C VAL A 38 0.58 -2.52 -8.76
N ASN A 39 1.83 -2.08 -8.65
CA ASN A 39 2.97 -2.68 -9.32
C ASN A 39 3.94 -3.20 -8.26
N ARG A 40 4.00 -4.51 -8.13
CA ARG A 40 4.82 -5.18 -7.11
C ARG A 40 6.30 -5.27 -7.45
N GLY A 41 6.71 -5.00 -8.69
CA GLY A 41 8.10 -5.11 -9.11
C GLY A 41 8.67 -6.53 -8.98
N PRO A 42 9.96 -6.73 -9.27
CA PRO A 42 10.62 -8.02 -9.08
C PRO A 42 10.84 -8.29 -7.59
N TYR A 43 10.18 -9.29 -7.04
CA TYR A 43 10.40 -9.77 -5.67
C TYR A 43 11.21 -11.05 -5.66
N LEU A 44 12.18 -11.11 -4.71
CA LEU A 44 12.82 -12.38 -4.35
C LEU A 44 11.92 -13.28 -3.50
N VAL A 45 10.96 -12.70 -2.80
CA VAL A 45 10.00 -13.43 -1.98
C VAL A 45 8.60 -13.08 -2.47
N PRO A 46 7.74 -14.07 -2.77
CA PRO A 46 6.36 -13.80 -3.15
C PRO A 46 5.70 -12.91 -2.10
N ALA A 47 5.15 -11.78 -2.53
CA ALA A 47 4.37 -10.95 -1.61
C ALA A 47 3.21 -11.80 -1.09
N PRO A 48 3.02 -11.89 0.24
CA PRO A 48 1.91 -12.67 0.77
C PRO A 48 0.59 -12.12 0.21
N SER A 49 -0.31 -13.03 -0.13
CA SER A 49 -1.64 -12.76 -0.69
C SER A 49 -2.55 -11.93 0.23
N THR A 50 -2.08 -11.60 1.42
CA THR A 50 -2.83 -10.95 2.50
C THR A 50 -2.59 -9.44 2.63
N SER A 51 -1.84 -8.84 1.70
CA SER A 51 -1.70 -7.38 1.64
C SER A 51 -3.07 -6.70 1.48
N LYS A 52 -3.32 -5.63 2.23
CA LYS A 52 -4.62 -4.95 2.25
C LYS A 52 -4.49 -3.52 1.79
N PHE A 53 -5.32 -3.14 0.83
CA PHE A 53 -5.52 -1.76 0.45
C PHE A 53 -6.62 -1.16 1.34
N LYS A 54 -6.40 0.04 1.86
CA LYS A 54 -7.34 0.73 2.74
C LYS A 54 -7.54 2.17 2.31
N VAL A 55 -8.77 2.63 2.38
CA VAL A 55 -9.15 4.04 2.24
C VAL A 55 -9.87 4.43 3.53
N ASP A 56 -9.38 5.43 4.24
CA ASP A 56 -9.91 5.90 5.53
C ASP A 56 -10.06 4.77 6.57
N GLY A 57 -9.13 3.83 6.56
CA GLY A 57 -9.15 2.66 7.43
C GLY A 57 -10.04 1.51 6.94
N GLN A 58 -10.95 1.74 5.99
CA GLN A 58 -11.79 0.71 5.41
C GLN A 58 -11.00 -0.15 4.42
N VAL A 59 -11.07 -1.47 4.56
CA VAL A 59 -10.42 -2.41 3.64
C VAL A 59 -11.19 -2.45 2.32
N VAL A 60 -10.48 -2.22 1.22
CA VAL A 60 -10.98 -2.37 -0.14
C VAL A 60 -10.36 -3.64 -0.73
N PRO A 61 -11.16 -4.61 -1.16
CA PRO A 61 -10.64 -5.86 -1.72
C PRO A 61 -10.03 -5.59 -3.10
N ILE A 62 -8.69 -5.56 -3.17
CA ILE A 62 -7.93 -5.52 -4.42
C ILE A 62 -7.27 -6.89 -4.57
N PRO A 63 -7.74 -7.75 -5.49
CA PRO A 63 -7.30 -9.14 -5.56
C PRO A 63 -5.89 -9.35 -6.11
N GLY A 64 -5.23 -8.31 -6.61
CA GLY A 64 -3.87 -8.51 -7.17
C GLY A 64 -3.30 -7.28 -7.86
N GLU A 65 -2.30 -7.52 -8.69
CA GLU A 65 -1.71 -6.51 -9.56
C GLU A 65 -2.72 -6.05 -10.62
N GLY A 66 -2.53 -4.83 -11.11
CA GLY A 66 -3.39 -4.25 -12.12
C GLY A 66 -3.87 -2.86 -11.74
N ILE A 67 -4.88 -2.38 -12.48
CA ILE A 67 -5.52 -1.10 -12.22
C ILE A 67 -6.92 -1.37 -11.69
N TRP A 68 -7.22 -0.81 -10.53
CA TRP A 68 -8.47 -0.97 -9.83
C TRP A 68 -9.14 0.39 -9.63
N HIS A 69 -10.43 0.45 -9.85
CA HIS A 69 -11.20 1.69 -9.73
C HIS A 69 -12.10 1.61 -8.50
N VAL A 70 -11.99 2.60 -7.61
CA VAL A 70 -12.73 2.66 -6.35
C VAL A 70 -13.47 3.99 -6.28
N ALA A 71 -14.79 3.96 -6.18
CA ALA A 71 -15.57 5.17 -5.94
C ALA A 71 -15.44 5.57 -4.47
N VAL A 72 -15.08 6.84 -4.21
CA VAL A 72 -14.96 7.43 -2.87
C VAL A 72 -15.76 8.71 -2.80
N PRO A 73 -16.33 9.08 -1.65
CA PRO A 73 -16.98 10.39 -1.48
C PRO A 73 -16.02 11.53 -1.83
N ALA A 74 -16.52 12.69 -2.16
CA ALA A 74 -15.68 13.88 -2.30
C ALA A 74 -15.16 14.32 -0.94
N GLY A 75 -13.87 14.70 -0.86
CA GLY A 75 -13.25 15.15 0.38
C GLY A 75 -11.82 14.64 0.57
N PRO A 76 -11.25 14.88 1.76
CA PRO A 76 -9.92 14.39 2.10
C PRO A 76 -9.97 12.88 2.41
N HIS A 77 -9.00 12.13 1.86
CA HIS A 77 -8.86 10.70 2.07
C HIS A 77 -7.44 10.33 2.45
N ASP A 78 -7.31 9.37 3.38
CA ASP A 78 -6.07 8.70 3.73
C ASP A 78 -6.03 7.33 3.08
N VAL A 79 -5.06 7.11 2.20
CA VAL A 79 -4.95 5.88 1.42
C VAL A 79 -3.71 5.12 1.87
N ARG A 80 -3.90 3.84 2.23
CA ARG A 80 -2.85 2.99 2.77
C ARG A 80 -2.80 1.66 2.05
N TYR A 81 -1.59 1.21 1.80
CA TYR A 81 -1.31 -0.17 1.45
C TYR A 81 -0.55 -0.82 2.61
N THR A 82 -1.10 -1.88 3.18
CA THR A 82 -0.51 -2.59 4.32
C THR A 82 0.06 -3.93 3.86
N ASP A 83 1.11 -4.38 4.53
CA ASP A 83 1.64 -5.73 4.35
C ASP A 83 0.73 -6.80 5.01
N PHE A 84 1.18 -8.04 5.02
CA PHE A 84 0.47 -9.18 5.63
C PHE A 84 0.33 -9.08 7.15
N MET A 85 1.24 -8.35 7.81
CA MET A 85 1.19 -8.12 9.26
C MET A 85 0.29 -6.93 9.62
N GLY A 86 -0.29 -6.24 8.62
CA GLY A 86 -1.09 -5.04 8.82
C GLY A 86 -0.26 -3.77 9.02
N ILE A 87 1.06 -3.85 8.86
CA ILE A 87 1.97 -2.71 8.95
C ILE A 87 1.83 -1.87 7.67
N PRO A 88 1.70 -0.54 7.75
CA PRO A 88 1.62 0.30 6.57
C PRO A 88 2.92 0.21 5.75
N ALA A 89 2.84 -0.36 4.55
CA ALA A 89 3.96 -0.40 3.61
C ALA A 89 4.10 0.92 2.85
N MET A 90 2.98 1.56 2.54
CA MET A 90 2.91 2.87 1.89
C MET A 90 1.66 3.62 2.34
N THR A 91 1.78 4.92 2.56
CA THR A 91 0.65 5.80 2.82
C THR A 91 0.73 7.05 1.96
N THR A 92 -0.43 7.55 1.55
CA THR A 92 -0.59 8.86 0.92
C THR A 92 -1.91 9.47 1.35
N ALA A 93 -2.07 10.77 1.13
CA ALA A 93 -3.35 11.44 1.30
C ALA A 93 -3.64 12.30 0.09
N LEU A 94 -4.90 12.42 -0.23
CA LEU A 94 -5.39 13.23 -1.33
C LEU A 94 -6.71 13.90 -0.96
N VAL A 95 -7.05 14.94 -1.71
CA VAL A 95 -8.38 15.54 -1.67
C VAL A 95 -9.10 15.13 -2.95
N ALA A 96 -10.14 14.33 -2.79
CA ALA A 96 -10.96 13.85 -3.89
C ALA A 96 -11.99 14.90 -4.30
N HIS A 97 -11.92 15.39 -5.53
CA HIS A 97 -12.88 16.35 -6.08
C HIS A 97 -14.06 15.61 -6.73
N PRO A 98 -15.30 16.08 -6.57
CA PRO A 98 -16.47 15.45 -7.19
C PRO A 98 -16.31 15.34 -8.70
N GLY A 99 -16.63 14.18 -9.28
CA GLY A 99 -16.52 13.93 -10.72
C GLY A 99 -15.10 13.71 -11.24
N ALA A 100 -14.05 13.83 -10.40
CA ALA A 100 -12.68 13.63 -10.79
C ALA A 100 -12.26 12.15 -10.73
N VAL A 101 -11.24 11.82 -11.55
CA VAL A 101 -10.51 10.55 -11.46
C VAL A 101 -9.09 10.84 -11.00
N HIS A 102 -8.72 10.28 -9.85
CA HIS A 102 -7.39 10.42 -9.27
C HIS A 102 -6.59 9.13 -9.51
N HIS A 103 -5.48 9.24 -10.21
CA HIS A 103 -4.59 8.10 -10.44
C HIS A 103 -3.55 8.00 -9.33
N LEU A 104 -3.44 6.81 -8.73
CA LEU A 104 -2.44 6.48 -7.72
C LEU A 104 -1.69 5.22 -8.14
N SER A 105 -0.37 5.31 -8.24
CA SER A 105 0.49 4.18 -8.57
C SER A 105 1.33 3.78 -7.38
N PHE A 106 1.01 2.62 -6.79
CA PHE A 106 1.77 2.01 -5.70
C PHE A 106 2.90 1.18 -6.28
N ARG A 107 4.13 1.66 -6.12
CA ARG A 107 5.34 1.01 -6.63
C ARG A 107 6.19 0.50 -5.48
N PHE A 108 6.45 -0.77 -5.52
CA PHE A 108 7.39 -1.41 -4.62
C PHE A 108 8.78 -1.30 -5.23
N GLY A 109 9.62 -0.47 -4.63
CA GLY A 109 10.97 -0.22 -5.13
C GLY A 109 12.01 -1.14 -4.51
N GLY A 110 13.16 -1.27 -5.15
CA GLY A 110 14.29 -2.04 -4.62
C GLY A 110 14.85 -1.47 -3.30
N TRP A 111 14.72 -0.18 -3.06
CA TRP A 111 15.20 0.48 -1.84
C TRP A 111 14.08 0.96 -0.93
N ARG A 112 13.07 1.64 -1.48
CA ARG A 112 11.93 2.19 -0.74
C ARG A 112 10.66 2.12 -1.57
N ASN A 113 9.56 1.84 -0.92
CA ASN A 113 8.23 1.83 -1.52
C ASN A 113 7.71 3.25 -1.72
N ARG A 114 7.06 3.51 -2.85
CA ARG A 114 6.59 4.85 -3.23
C ARG A 114 5.19 4.83 -3.83
N VAL A 115 4.48 5.94 -3.66
CA VAL A 115 3.20 6.22 -4.30
C VAL A 115 3.39 7.41 -5.24
N HIS A 116 2.98 7.26 -6.48
CA HIS A 116 3.00 8.34 -7.47
C HIS A 116 1.59 8.70 -7.88
N ASP A 117 1.37 9.97 -8.15
CA ASP A 117 0.12 10.46 -8.74
C ASP A 117 0.04 10.19 -10.25
N GLY A 118 -1.05 10.67 -10.92
CA GLY A 118 -1.24 10.54 -12.36
C GLY A 118 -0.22 11.29 -13.22
N HIS A 119 0.53 12.21 -12.64
CA HIS A 119 1.60 12.98 -13.29
C HIS A 119 2.98 12.37 -13.04
N GLY A 120 3.06 11.28 -12.26
CA GLY A 120 4.31 10.64 -11.89
C GLY A 120 5.03 11.31 -10.71
N THR A 121 4.39 12.28 -10.03
CA THR A 121 4.94 12.94 -8.85
C THR A 121 4.88 11.99 -7.65
N ASP A 122 5.96 11.95 -6.86
CA ASP A 122 5.99 11.17 -5.62
C ASP A 122 5.13 11.87 -4.55
N VAL A 123 4.01 11.27 -4.21
CA VAL A 123 3.05 11.75 -3.20
C VAL A 123 3.06 10.90 -1.93
N THR A 124 4.15 10.15 -1.71
CA THR A 124 4.31 9.26 -0.56
C THR A 124 4.44 10.05 0.74
N LYS A 125 3.49 9.91 1.66
CA LYS A 125 3.64 10.39 3.04
C LYS A 125 4.54 9.48 3.85
N PHE A 126 4.34 8.18 3.72
CA PHE A 126 5.16 7.15 4.34
C PHE A 126 5.38 6.01 3.36
N GLY A 127 6.62 5.58 3.19
CA GLY A 127 7.00 4.41 2.42
C GLY A 127 8.01 3.59 3.22
N MET A 128 7.64 2.36 3.53
CA MET A 128 8.54 1.42 4.21
C MET A 128 9.74 1.09 3.32
N TRP A 129 10.88 0.84 3.93
CA TRP A 129 12.05 0.32 3.23
C TRP A 129 11.72 -1.03 2.61
N SER A 130 12.26 -1.29 1.44
CA SER A 130 12.04 -2.57 0.78
C SER A 130 12.71 -3.70 1.56
N ASN A 131 12.22 -4.92 1.38
CA ASN A 131 12.82 -6.09 2.00
C ASN A 131 14.30 -6.26 1.62
N TYR A 132 14.70 -5.79 0.43
CA TYR A 132 16.10 -5.80 -0.02
C TYR A 132 17.00 -4.89 0.80
N SER A 133 16.56 -3.66 1.07
CA SER A 133 17.35 -2.72 1.87
C SER A 133 17.49 -3.22 3.31
N ILE A 134 16.44 -3.81 3.88
CA ILE A 134 16.51 -4.42 5.21
C ILE A 134 17.50 -5.58 5.21
N LEU A 135 17.43 -6.48 4.23
CA LEU A 135 18.37 -7.60 4.11
C LEU A 135 19.81 -7.12 3.93
N LEU A 136 20.06 -6.16 3.04
CA LEU A 136 21.40 -5.61 2.82
C LEU A 136 21.99 -4.99 4.08
N VAL A 137 21.19 -4.21 4.83
CA VAL A 137 21.63 -3.62 6.09
C VAL A 137 21.92 -4.71 7.12
N THR A 138 21.03 -5.71 7.24
CA THR A 138 21.21 -6.80 8.19
C THR A 138 22.47 -7.63 7.89
N PHE A 139 22.67 -8.03 6.62
CA PHE A 139 23.86 -8.77 6.21
C PHE A 139 25.12 -7.93 6.31
N GLY A 140 25.04 -6.64 6.01
CA GLY A 140 26.15 -5.71 6.17
C GLY A 140 26.59 -5.60 7.63
N VAL A 141 25.67 -5.40 8.55
CA VAL A 141 25.95 -5.36 10.00
C VAL A 141 26.50 -6.70 10.48
N LEU A 142 25.89 -7.81 10.09
CA LEU A 142 26.36 -9.15 10.46
C LEU A 142 27.80 -9.39 9.95
N GLY A 143 28.10 -9.00 8.71
CA GLY A 143 29.44 -9.10 8.12
C GLY A 143 30.48 -8.29 8.89
N VAL A 144 30.15 -7.04 9.25
CA VAL A 144 31.06 -6.19 10.06
C VAL A 144 31.28 -6.79 11.44
N VAL A 145 30.25 -7.29 12.11
CA VAL A 145 30.36 -7.91 13.44
C VAL A 145 31.18 -9.20 13.37
N CYS A 146 30.93 -10.07 12.41
CA CYS A 146 31.63 -11.34 12.28
C CYS A 146 33.09 -11.16 11.82
N CYS A 147 33.36 -10.31 10.83
CA CYS A 147 34.70 -10.10 10.32
C CYS A 147 35.51 -9.13 11.18
N GLY A 148 34.91 -8.06 11.70
CA GLY A 148 35.56 -7.11 12.59
C GLY A 148 35.95 -7.71 13.95
N GLY A 149 35.09 -8.58 14.49
CA GLY A 149 35.38 -9.32 15.72
C GLY A 149 36.58 -10.25 15.59
N SER A 150 36.75 -10.88 14.43
CA SER A 150 37.90 -11.78 14.16
C SER A 150 39.22 -11.05 14.11
N VAL A 151 39.26 -9.83 13.57
CA VAL A 151 40.48 -9.01 13.51
C VAL A 151 40.89 -8.53 14.91
N LEU A 152 39.94 -8.14 15.75
CA LEU A 152 40.22 -7.73 17.14
C LEU A 152 40.76 -8.89 17.99
N LEU A 153 40.20 -10.09 17.85
CA LEU A 153 40.67 -11.28 18.56
C LEU A 153 42.07 -11.72 18.11
N ALA A 154 42.37 -11.65 16.81
CA ALA A 154 43.71 -11.93 16.29
C ALA A 154 44.78 -10.91 16.74
N GLY A 155 44.39 -9.63 16.86
CA GLY A 155 45.28 -8.58 17.39
C GLY A 155 45.62 -8.73 18.86
N LEU A 156 44.73 -9.26 19.68
CA LEU A 156 44.95 -9.50 21.12
C LEU A 156 45.78 -10.77 21.40
N SER A 157 45.74 -11.77 20.52
CA SER A 157 46.49 -13.01 20.68
C SER A 157 47.96 -12.93 20.17
N GLY A 158 48.33 -11.88 19.42
CA GLY A 158 49.67 -11.66 18.89
C GLY A 158 50.62 -10.85 19.78
N SER A 159 50.18 -10.43 20.98
CA SER A 159 50.96 -9.57 21.90
C SER A 159 51.39 -10.28 23.19
N ALA A 160 51.54 -11.63 23.17
CA ALA A 160 52.05 -12.42 24.28
C ALA A 160 53.44 -12.99 23.98
#